data_32e51ffd9d5d2b189984425bae8ad414
#
_entry.id   32e51ffd9d5d2b189984425bae8ad414
#
_cell.length_a   1.000
_cell.length_b   1.000
_cell.length_c   1.000
_cell.angle_alpha   90.00
_cell.angle_beta   90.00
_cell.angle_gamma   90.00
#
_symmetry.space_group_name_H-M   'P 1'
#
loop_
_entity.id
_entity.type
_entity.pdbx_description
1 polymer ?
#
loop_
_entity_poly.entity_id
_entity_poly.type
_entity_poly.pdbx_seq_one_letter_code
_entity_poly.pdbx_strand_id
1 'polypeptide(L)'
;MKAGFLLDVNVLIAMAWPTHRDHQKVHEWLARHARDGWATCPLTQTSFVRILSNPAFSANALTPTDALTLLQANLAHPAHRFWADEVSMIDSLKPLAQKLAGHQQVTDAYLLGLAIHKRGKLATMDRAVRTLLPDKNPERDFVVLI
;
A
#
# COMPACT_ATOMS: atom_id res chain seq x y z
N MET A 1 -11.67 -13.70 -11.49
CA MET A 1 -10.29 -13.20 -11.37
C MET A 1 -10.13 -12.41 -10.09
N LYS A 2 -9.18 -12.81 -9.23
CA LYS A 2 -8.92 -12.09 -7.99
C LYS A 2 -8.24 -10.76 -8.32
N ALA A 3 -8.68 -9.68 -7.66
CA ALA A 3 -8.13 -8.35 -7.90
C ALA A 3 -6.70 -8.19 -7.34
N GLY A 4 -6.29 -9.02 -6.41
CA GLY A 4 -4.96 -8.98 -5.84
C GLY A 4 -4.84 -8.07 -4.62
N PHE A 5 -3.62 -7.70 -4.28
CA PHE A 5 -3.30 -6.94 -3.09
C PHE A 5 -2.74 -5.57 -3.46
N LEU A 6 -3.38 -4.50 -2.99
CA LEU A 6 -2.78 -3.17 -3.03
C LEU A 6 -1.72 -3.11 -1.93
N LEU A 7 -0.49 -2.81 -2.28
CA LEU A 7 0.58 -2.67 -1.29
C LEU A 7 0.55 -1.26 -0.69
N ASP A 8 0.39 -1.20 0.63
CA ASP A 8 0.63 0.05 1.36
C ASP A 8 2.08 0.51 1.14
N VAL A 9 2.35 1.79 1.27
CA VAL A 9 3.68 2.33 0.98
C VAL A 9 4.76 1.70 1.85
N ASN A 10 4.47 1.37 3.11
CA ASN A 10 5.46 0.70 3.97
C ASN A 10 5.88 -0.67 3.43
N VAL A 11 4.94 -1.41 2.83
CA VAL A 11 5.22 -2.70 2.19
C VAL A 11 6.01 -2.50 0.90
N LEU A 12 5.62 -1.52 0.10
CA LEU A 12 6.30 -1.20 -1.16
C LEU A 12 7.77 -0.80 -0.93
N ILE A 13 8.03 0.01 0.09
CA ILE A 13 9.38 0.43 0.47
C ILE A 13 10.20 -0.79 0.94
N ALA A 14 9.65 -1.61 1.84
CA ALA A 14 10.33 -2.80 2.33
C ALA A 14 10.66 -3.78 1.20
N MET A 15 9.77 -3.91 0.23
CA MET A 15 9.98 -4.74 -0.95
C MET A 15 11.16 -4.24 -1.79
N ALA A 16 11.25 -2.93 -1.99
CA ALA A 16 12.21 -2.32 -2.91
C ALA A 16 13.57 -2.01 -2.29
N TRP A 17 13.65 -1.88 -0.95
CA TRP A 17 14.86 -1.47 -0.25
C TRP A 17 15.55 -2.67 0.39
N PRO A 18 16.68 -3.17 -0.20
CA PRO A 18 17.28 -4.43 0.25
C PRO A 18 17.76 -4.45 1.70
N THR A 19 18.10 -3.29 2.26
CA THR A 19 18.58 -3.18 3.65
C THR A 19 17.46 -2.89 4.65
N HIS A 20 16.21 -2.78 4.19
CA HIS A 20 15.07 -2.59 5.10
C HIS A 20 14.93 -3.82 5.99
N ARG A 21 14.67 -3.61 7.30
CA ARG A 21 14.57 -4.72 8.26
C ARG A 21 13.50 -5.75 7.89
N ASP A 22 12.44 -5.33 7.21
CA ASP A 22 11.32 -6.19 6.82
C ASP A 22 11.41 -6.66 5.37
N HIS A 23 12.52 -6.40 4.67
CA HIS A 23 12.69 -6.74 3.26
C HIS A 23 12.44 -8.23 3.00
N GLN A 24 13.11 -9.10 3.74
CA GLN A 24 12.97 -10.55 3.57
C GLN A 24 11.56 -11.01 3.92
N LYS A 25 10.98 -10.51 5.00
CA LYS A 25 9.63 -10.83 5.43
C LYS A 25 8.59 -10.52 4.35
N VAL A 26 8.70 -9.35 3.74
CA VAL A 26 7.81 -8.92 2.67
C VAL A 26 7.97 -9.79 1.42
N HIS A 27 9.21 -10.08 1.02
CA HIS A 27 9.46 -10.94 -0.14
C HIS A 27 8.93 -12.35 0.05
N GLU A 28 9.08 -12.93 1.24
CA GLU A 28 8.51 -14.25 1.56
C GLU A 28 6.99 -14.22 1.49
N TRP A 29 6.36 -13.16 2.00
CA TRP A 29 4.92 -13.01 1.96
C TRP A 29 4.42 -12.88 0.52
N LEU A 30 5.08 -12.05 -0.29
CA LEU A 30 4.73 -11.87 -1.71
C LEU A 30 4.82 -13.18 -2.49
N ALA A 31 5.87 -13.96 -2.25
CA ALA A 31 6.06 -15.24 -2.92
C ALA A 31 4.95 -16.24 -2.59
N ARG A 32 4.42 -16.20 -1.37
CA ARG A 32 3.37 -17.12 -0.92
C ARG A 32 1.96 -16.67 -1.28
N HIS A 33 1.69 -15.38 -1.23
CA HIS A 33 0.32 -14.86 -1.26
C HIS A 33 0.00 -13.96 -2.45
N ALA A 34 0.98 -13.31 -3.04
CA ALA A 34 0.75 -12.28 -4.05
C ALA A 34 1.39 -12.56 -5.40
N ARG A 35 1.81 -13.80 -5.66
CA ARG A 35 2.43 -14.16 -6.94
C ARG A 35 1.50 -14.01 -8.14
N ASP A 36 0.18 -14.03 -7.92
CA ASP A 36 -0.83 -13.86 -8.97
C ASP A 36 -1.16 -12.38 -9.23
N GLY A 37 -0.72 -11.49 -8.38
CA GLY A 37 -0.90 -10.06 -8.56
C GLY A 37 -0.77 -9.25 -7.28
N TRP A 38 -0.03 -8.16 -7.39
CA TRP A 38 0.03 -7.10 -6.39
C TRP A 38 -0.05 -5.77 -7.11
N ALA A 39 -0.60 -4.78 -6.46
CA ALA A 39 -0.94 -3.52 -7.10
C ALA A 39 -0.29 -2.33 -6.44
N THR A 40 -0.09 -1.28 -7.23
CA THR A 40 0.17 0.07 -6.77
C THR A 40 -0.84 1.02 -7.40
N CYS A 41 -0.99 2.20 -6.81
CA CYS A 41 -1.81 3.28 -7.35
C CYS A 41 -1.00 4.58 -7.36
N PRO A 42 -1.48 5.65 -8.00
CA PRO A 42 -0.73 6.92 -8.01
C PRO A 42 -0.33 7.41 -6.63
N LEU A 43 -1.20 7.24 -5.63
CA LEU A 43 -0.92 7.69 -4.26
C LEU A 43 0.24 6.91 -3.63
N THR A 44 0.27 5.59 -3.76
CA THR A 44 1.38 4.78 -3.21
C THR A 44 2.68 5.01 -3.96
N GLN A 45 2.62 5.20 -5.27
CA GLN A 45 3.78 5.53 -6.08
C GLN A 45 4.37 6.89 -5.70
N THR A 46 3.51 7.89 -5.56
CA THR A 46 3.91 9.25 -5.14
C THR A 46 4.53 9.22 -3.74
N SER A 47 3.90 8.52 -2.81
CA SER A 47 4.40 8.39 -1.44
C SER A 47 5.76 7.67 -1.39
N PHE A 48 5.94 6.65 -2.20
CA PHE A 48 7.22 5.93 -2.31
C PHE A 48 8.36 6.89 -2.68
N VAL A 49 8.19 7.65 -3.76
CA VAL A 49 9.22 8.60 -4.21
C VAL A 49 9.46 9.68 -3.16
N ARG A 50 8.39 10.23 -2.60
CA ARG A 50 8.48 11.31 -1.60
C ARG A 50 9.20 10.86 -0.34
N ILE A 51 8.91 9.68 0.17
CA ILE A 51 9.52 9.16 1.40
C ILE A 51 11.00 8.81 1.16
N LEU A 52 11.31 8.09 0.09
CA LEU A 52 12.68 7.65 -0.17
C LEU A 52 13.62 8.80 -0.55
N SER A 53 13.07 9.92 -0.99
CA SER A 53 13.87 11.13 -1.29
C SER A 53 13.89 12.13 -0.14
N ASN A 54 13.25 11.82 0.98
CA ASN A 54 13.24 12.69 2.16
C ASN A 54 14.45 12.38 3.07
N PRO A 55 15.37 13.34 3.29
CA PRO A 55 16.52 13.12 4.18
C PRO A 55 16.14 12.74 5.61
N ALA A 56 14.93 13.10 6.06
CA ALA A 56 14.44 12.73 7.39
C ALA A 56 14.13 11.24 7.51
N PHE A 57 13.88 10.55 6.38
CA PHE A 57 13.62 9.11 6.39
C PHE A 57 14.91 8.30 6.60
N SER A 58 16.01 8.70 5.94
CA SER A 58 17.28 7.98 6.02
C SER A 58 18.45 8.93 5.72
N ALA A 59 19.58 8.68 6.37
CA ALA A 59 20.85 9.35 6.02
C ALA A 59 21.27 9.06 4.57
N ASN A 60 20.79 7.95 4.00
CA ASN A 60 21.06 7.53 2.63
C ASN A 60 19.87 7.83 1.69
N ALA A 61 19.13 8.90 1.95
CA ALA A 61 17.99 9.27 1.11
C ALA A 61 18.43 9.42 -0.35
N LEU A 62 17.56 8.92 -1.25
CA LEU A 62 17.79 9.02 -2.69
C LEU A 62 17.41 10.41 -3.20
N THR A 63 17.91 10.79 -4.37
CA THR A 63 17.30 11.90 -5.11
C THR A 63 15.91 11.46 -5.59
N PRO A 64 14.99 12.39 -5.85
CA PRO A 64 13.68 12.02 -6.43
C PRO A 64 13.82 11.22 -7.73
N THR A 65 14.80 11.57 -8.58
CA THR A 65 15.03 10.86 -9.84
C THR A 65 15.49 9.42 -9.59
N ASP A 66 16.38 9.20 -8.62
CA ASP A 66 16.85 7.85 -8.28
C ASP A 66 15.74 7.03 -7.63
N ALA A 67 14.92 7.65 -6.79
CA ALA A 67 13.76 6.97 -6.19
C ALA A 67 12.77 6.57 -7.29
N LEU A 68 12.53 7.41 -8.27
CA LEU A 68 11.66 7.11 -9.42
C LEU A 68 12.22 5.93 -10.23
N THR A 69 13.53 5.90 -10.47
CA THR A 69 14.19 4.80 -11.18
C THR A 69 14.05 3.49 -10.43
N LEU A 70 14.22 3.51 -9.10
CA LEU A 70 14.02 2.32 -8.26
C LEU A 70 12.57 1.85 -8.31
N LEU A 71 11.62 2.76 -8.24
CA LEU A 71 10.20 2.43 -8.37
C LEU A 71 9.94 1.76 -9.71
N GLN A 72 10.38 2.35 -10.80
CA GLN A 72 10.16 1.84 -12.14
C GLN A 72 10.71 0.42 -12.30
N ALA A 73 11.89 0.15 -11.75
CA ALA A 73 12.48 -1.19 -11.79
C ALA A 73 11.62 -2.23 -11.07
N ASN A 74 11.04 -1.85 -9.93
CA ASN A 74 10.16 -2.75 -9.16
C ASN A 74 8.80 -2.95 -9.85
N LEU A 75 8.25 -1.92 -10.48
CA LEU A 75 6.97 -2.01 -11.18
C LEU A 75 7.04 -2.84 -12.48
N ALA A 76 8.24 -3.13 -12.96
CA ALA A 76 8.42 -4.00 -14.12
C ALA A 76 8.15 -5.47 -13.82
N HIS A 77 7.93 -5.84 -12.56
CA HIS A 77 7.61 -7.21 -12.17
C HIS A 77 6.33 -7.70 -12.85
N PRO A 78 6.32 -8.95 -13.39
CA PRO A 78 5.14 -9.45 -14.12
C PRO A 78 3.85 -9.51 -13.30
N ALA A 79 3.94 -9.66 -11.98
CA ALA A 79 2.78 -9.69 -11.11
C ALA A 79 2.24 -8.31 -10.74
N HIS A 80 2.96 -7.23 -11.07
CA HIS A 80 2.49 -5.87 -10.78
C HIS A 80 1.27 -5.50 -11.61
N ARG A 81 0.30 -4.85 -10.95
CA ARG A 81 -0.89 -4.27 -11.57
C ARG A 81 -0.99 -2.81 -11.16
N PHE A 82 -1.29 -1.94 -12.10
CA PHE A 82 -1.56 -0.54 -11.79
C PHE A 82 -3.07 -0.36 -11.55
N TRP A 83 -3.43 0.20 -10.40
CA TRP A 83 -4.80 0.59 -10.07
C TRP A 83 -4.93 2.10 -10.15
N ALA A 84 -5.72 2.59 -11.12
CA ALA A 84 -5.99 4.01 -11.23
C ALA A 84 -6.77 4.51 -10.01
N ASP A 85 -6.65 5.81 -9.72
CA ASP A 85 -7.48 6.48 -8.70
C ASP A 85 -8.88 6.72 -9.29
N GLU A 86 -9.64 5.65 -9.48
CA GLU A 86 -10.94 5.67 -10.16
C GLU A 86 -12.13 5.87 -9.21
N VAL A 87 -11.88 5.98 -7.92
CA VAL A 87 -12.90 6.25 -6.92
C VAL A 87 -12.61 7.59 -6.25
N SER A 88 -13.65 8.40 -6.05
CA SER A 88 -13.48 9.70 -5.39
C SER A 88 -13.10 9.51 -3.92
N MET A 89 -12.46 10.54 -3.36
CA MET A 89 -12.13 10.56 -1.93
C MET A 89 -13.38 10.38 -1.07
N ILE A 90 -14.46 11.07 -1.41
CA ILE A 90 -15.73 11.01 -0.67
C ILE A 90 -16.28 9.58 -0.71
N ASP A 91 -16.34 8.97 -1.89
CA ASP A 91 -16.92 7.63 -2.04
C ASP A 91 -16.04 6.56 -1.41
N SER A 92 -14.72 6.70 -1.48
CA SER A 92 -13.80 5.73 -0.91
C SER A 92 -13.85 5.71 0.63
N LEU A 93 -14.01 6.88 1.25
CA LEU A 93 -14.03 7.01 2.71
C LEU A 93 -15.41 6.81 3.33
N LYS A 94 -16.48 6.87 2.55
CA LYS A 94 -17.86 6.79 3.04
C LYS A 94 -18.12 5.59 3.95
N PRO A 95 -17.71 4.36 3.60
CA PRO A 95 -17.93 3.22 4.49
C PRO A 95 -17.04 3.23 5.73
N LEU A 96 -16.01 4.06 5.78
CA LEU A 96 -15.01 4.11 6.85
C LEU A 96 -15.12 5.35 7.72
N ALA A 97 -16.02 6.28 7.39
CA ALA A 97 -16.08 7.61 7.99
C ALA A 97 -16.29 7.58 9.50
N GLN A 98 -17.06 6.62 10.02
CA GLN A 98 -17.35 6.51 11.44
C GLN A 98 -16.11 6.16 12.28
N LYS A 99 -15.15 5.47 11.71
CA LYS A 99 -13.91 5.05 12.38
C LYS A 99 -12.75 6.01 12.14
N LEU A 100 -12.93 6.99 11.28
CA LEU A 100 -11.90 7.97 10.93
C LEU A 100 -11.79 9.01 12.05
N ALA A 101 -10.70 8.95 12.81
CA ALA A 101 -10.51 9.78 14.01
C ALA A 101 -9.52 10.92 13.83
N GLY A 102 -8.54 10.82 12.93
CA GLY A 102 -7.50 11.84 12.79
C GLY A 102 -6.89 11.91 11.41
N HIS A 103 -6.14 12.99 11.17
CA HIS A 103 -5.53 13.27 9.87
C HIS A 103 -4.54 12.19 9.40
N GLN A 104 -3.91 11.49 10.31
CA GLN A 104 -2.93 10.45 9.97
C GLN A 104 -3.57 9.20 9.34
N GLN A 105 -4.89 9.05 9.49
CA GLN A 105 -5.64 7.92 8.93
C GLN A 105 -6.18 8.18 7.52
N VAL A 106 -6.09 9.40 7.02
CA VAL A 106 -6.76 9.79 5.76
C VAL A 106 -6.22 9.03 4.56
N THR A 107 -4.89 8.93 4.44
CA THR A 107 -4.27 8.19 3.33
C THR A 107 -4.60 6.70 3.40
N ASP A 108 -4.47 6.09 4.59
CA ASP A 108 -4.79 4.67 4.79
C ASP A 108 -6.26 4.38 4.50
N ALA A 109 -7.15 5.27 4.90
CA ALA A 109 -8.58 5.14 4.62
C ALA A 109 -8.86 5.17 3.12
N TYR A 110 -8.22 6.07 2.38
CA TYR A 110 -8.36 6.10 0.92
C TYR A 110 -7.88 4.80 0.27
N LEU A 111 -6.70 4.31 0.65
CA LEU A 111 -6.15 3.07 0.09
C LEU A 111 -7.04 1.88 0.40
N LEU A 112 -7.57 1.80 1.61
CA LEU A 112 -8.51 0.75 1.99
C LEU A 112 -9.80 0.86 1.19
N GLY A 113 -10.34 2.07 1.02
CA GLY A 113 -11.51 2.33 0.20
C GLY A 113 -11.31 1.94 -1.26
N LEU A 114 -10.13 2.23 -1.82
CA LEU A 114 -9.79 1.80 -3.17
C LEU A 114 -9.71 0.28 -3.28
N ALA A 115 -9.10 -0.39 -2.30
CA ALA A 115 -9.03 -1.85 -2.28
C ALA A 115 -10.42 -2.49 -2.23
N ILE A 116 -11.32 -1.95 -1.42
CA ILE A 116 -12.72 -2.41 -1.33
C ILE A 116 -13.41 -2.21 -2.68
N HIS A 117 -13.25 -1.04 -3.29
CA HIS A 117 -13.82 -0.74 -4.61
C HIS A 117 -13.34 -1.72 -5.69
N LYS A 118 -12.08 -2.09 -5.66
CA LYS A 118 -11.48 -3.05 -6.60
C LYS A 118 -11.77 -4.51 -6.23
N ARG A 119 -12.44 -4.76 -5.11
CA ARG A 119 -12.69 -6.11 -4.56
C ARG A 119 -11.38 -6.88 -4.32
N GLY A 120 -10.31 -6.15 -4.05
CA GLY A 120 -9.03 -6.68 -3.62
C GLY A 120 -8.82 -6.48 -2.14
N LYS A 121 -7.57 -6.51 -1.72
CA LYS A 121 -7.19 -6.33 -0.31
C LYS A 121 -6.07 -5.31 -0.19
N LEU A 122 -6.01 -4.61 0.93
CA LEU A 122 -4.88 -3.77 1.28
C LEU A 122 -3.89 -4.58 2.13
N ALA A 123 -2.67 -4.74 1.64
CA ALA A 123 -1.59 -5.38 2.39
C ALA A 123 -0.75 -4.29 3.07
N THR A 124 -0.63 -4.38 4.38
CA THR A 124 0.07 -3.38 5.19
C THR A 124 0.82 -4.04 6.35
N MET A 125 1.80 -3.35 6.89
CA MET A 125 2.46 -3.73 8.14
C MET A 125 1.94 -2.90 9.33
N ASP A 126 1.03 -1.96 9.08
CA ASP A 126 0.46 -1.08 10.11
C ASP A 126 -0.86 -1.68 10.63
N ARG A 127 -0.84 -2.14 11.89
CA ARG A 127 -2.02 -2.71 12.55
C ARG A 127 -3.15 -1.71 12.72
N ALA A 128 -2.84 -0.42 12.80
CA ALA A 128 -3.84 0.62 12.99
C ALA A 128 -4.82 0.72 11.81
N VAL A 129 -4.41 0.33 10.61
CA VAL A 129 -5.28 0.35 9.42
C VAL A 129 -6.53 -0.52 9.63
N ARG A 130 -6.38 -1.67 10.30
CA ARG A 130 -7.51 -2.58 10.55
C ARG A 130 -8.60 -1.94 11.42
N THR A 131 -8.25 -0.96 12.25
CA THR A 131 -9.21 -0.26 13.11
C THR A 131 -10.19 0.63 12.33
N LEU A 132 -9.91 0.91 11.07
CA LEU A 132 -10.81 1.67 10.20
C LEU A 132 -12.04 0.87 9.78
N LEU A 133 -12.00 -0.45 9.91
CA LEU A 133 -13.13 -1.32 9.58
C LEU A 133 -14.02 -1.56 10.81
N PRO A 134 -15.34 -1.72 10.63
CA PRO A 134 -16.25 -2.10 11.71
C PRO A 134 -15.85 -3.43 12.35
N ASP A 135 -15.99 -3.53 13.67
CA ASP A 135 -15.49 -4.67 14.46
C ASP A 135 -16.11 -6.03 14.08
N LYS A 136 -17.32 -6.04 13.54
CA LYS A 136 -18.07 -7.27 13.22
C LYS A 136 -18.37 -7.41 11.74
N ASN A 137 -17.58 -6.79 10.89
CA ASN A 137 -17.86 -6.81 9.46
C ASN A 137 -17.02 -7.89 8.77
N PRO A 138 -17.60 -8.72 7.88
CA PRO A 138 -16.83 -9.60 6.99
C PRO A 138 -15.81 -8.83 6.15
N GLU A 139 -15.97 -7.52 5.99
CA GLU A 139 -15.01 -6.65 5.31
C GLU A 139 -13.66 -6.50 6.02
N ARG A 140 -13.50 -7.00 7.27
CA ARG A 140 -12.17 -7.05 7.92
C ARG A 140 -11.14 -7.81 7.10
N ASP A 141 -11.58 -8.72 6.25
CA ASP A 141 -10.71 -9.46 5.35
C ASP A 141 -10.11 -8.60 4.23
N PHE A 142 -10.56 -7.35 4.06
CA PHE A 142 -9.96 -6.42 3.11
C PHE A 142 -8.60 -5.87 3.57
N VAL A 143 -8.23 -6.08 4.83
CA VAL A 143 -6.91 -5.70 5.33
C VAL A 143 -6.11 -6.96 5.66
N VAL A 144 -4.93 -7.09 5.06
CA VAL A 144 -3.99 -8.16 5.35
C VAL A 144 -2.77 -7.58 6.03
N LEU A 145 -2.46 -8.06 7.22
CA LEU A 145 -1.24 -7.68 7.94
C LEU A 145 -0.10 -8.64 7.58
N ILE A 146 1.02 -8.06 7.23
CA ILE A 146 2.24 -8.80 6.92
C ILE A 146 3.12 -8.90 8.16
#